data_6a69b7f969b272ac7d613e676e0cc30d
#
_entry.id   6a69b7f969b272ac7d613e676e0cc30d
#
_cell.length_a   1.000
_cell.length_b   1.000
_cell.length_c   1.000
_cell.angle_alpha   90.00
_cell.angle_beta   90.00
_cell.angle_gamma   90.00
#
_symmetry.space_group_name_H-M   'P 1'
#
loop_
_entity.id
_entity.type
_entity.pdbx_description
1 polymer ?
#
loop_
_entity_poly.entity_id
_entity_poly.type
_entity_poly.pdbx_seq_one_letter_code
_entity_poly.pdbx_strand_id
1 'polypeptide(L)'
;MRNLSHTFGRFFVYNLFFIFTLSNCTPAEEFDVLLTNFELHSPTAIPDKLGERPQFSIGIKDGKIASIIDHSGGQEYPAAKSTLSLNGQHLYPGFIDAHGHLFGYARTLSTVNLIGAASKQECIERIKTYIRLHPNEEWVIGRGWDQNDWTEQHYPSVNDLAAFSEKYVYLTRIDGHAAWVNQPVLDAFSITNETKVDGGQIMDGILIDNAETLVTLPK
;
A
#
# COMPACT_ATOMS: atom_id res chain seq x y z
N MET A 1 -83.73 64.33 44.17
CA MET A 1 -84.44 63.44 44.05
C MET A 1 -84.18 62.35 43.09
N ARG A 2 -83.72 61.90 42.22
CA ARG A 2 -83.45 60.65 41.59
C ARG A 2 -81.97 60.64 41.12
N ASN A 3 -81.11 59.82 41.81
CA ASN A 3 -79.80 59.55 41.40
C ASN A 3 -79.81 58.54 40.23
N LEU A 4 -79.13 58.86 39.15
CA LEU A 4 -78.78 57.94 38.12
C LEU A 4 -77.29 57.59 38.27
N SER A 5 -77.03 56.35 38.60
CA SER A 5 -75.68 55.75 38.59
C SER A 5 -75.37 55.24 37.20
N HIS A 6 -74.34 55.76 36.58
CA HIS A 6 -73.77 55.23 35.36
C HIS A 6 -72.74 54.14 35.68
N THR A 7 -73.05 52.94 35.24
CA THR A 7 -72.15 51.80 35.33
C THR A 7 -71.29 51.76 34.04
N PHE A 8 -69.99 52.02 34.16
CA PHE A 8 -69.00 51.86 33.08
C PHE A 8 -68.56 50.42 33.04
N GLY A 9 -68.91 49.69 31.96
CA GLY A 9 -68.43 48.39 31.67
C GLY A 9 -66.99 48.42 31.12
N ARG A 10 -66.07 47.85 31.79
CA ARG A 10 -64.71 47.63 31.29
C ARG A 10 -64.65 46.42 30.37
N PHE A 11 -64.45 46.69 29.07
CA PHE A 11 -64.08 45.62 28.13
C PHE A 11 -62.61 45.26 28.29
N PHE A 12 -62.33 44.04 28.73
CA PHE A 12 -60.95 43.46 28.77
C PHE A 12 -60.73 42.79 27.42
N VAL A 13 -59.87 43.38 26.57
CA VAL A 13 -59.44 42.81 25.31
C VAL A 13 -58.24 41.90 25.65
N TYR A 14 -58.45 40.61 25.62
CA TYR A 14 -57.31 39.63 25.69
C TYR A 14 -56.61 39.61 24.35
N ASN A 15 -55.40 40.21 24.26
CA ASN A 15 -54.51 40.05 23.17
C ASN A 15 -53.78 38.65 23.32
N LEU A 16 -54.27 37.68 22.58
CA LEU A 16 -53.60 36.36 22.49
C LEU A 16 -52.40 36.50 21.58
N PHE A 17 -51.20 36.74 22.17
CA PHE A 17 -49.92 36.69 21.43
C PHE A 17 -49.60 35.23 21.10
N PHE A 18 -49.87 34.81 19.84
CA PHE A 18 -49.43 33.55 19.30
C PHE A 18 -47.91 33.66 18.98
N ILE A 19 -47.03 33.19 19.91
CA ILE A 19 -45.61 33.08 19.64
C ILE A 19 -45.41 31.92 18.70
N PHE A 20 -45.26 32.19 17.40
CA PHE A 20 -44.77 31.24 16.44
C PHE A 20 -43.27 31.03 16.73
N THR A 21 -42.92 29.97 17.46
CA THR A 21 -41.55 29.49 17.49
C THR A 21 -41.25 28.90 16.12
N LEU A 22 -40.58 29.69 15.26
CA LEU A 22 -39.92 29.15 14.08
C LEU A 22 -38.81 28.22 14.59
N SER A 23 -39.12 26.92 14.67
CA SER A 23 -38.06 25.91 14.77
C SER A 23 -37.23 26.08 13.51
N ASN A 24 -36.01 26.65 13.66
CA ASN A 24 -35.01 26.59 12.63
C ASN A 24 -34.62 25.09 12.44
N CYS A 25 -35.39 24.44 11.57
CA CYS A 25 -34.98 23.15 11.02
C CYS A 25 -33.81 23.48 10.08
N THR A 26 -32.58 23.45 10.59
CA THR A 26 -31.42 23.37 9.71
C THR A 26 -31.62 22.12 8.86
N PRO A 27 -31.65 22.24 7.52
CA PRO A 27 -31.76 21.04 6.69
C PRO A 27 -30.65 20.08 7.10
N ALA A 28 -31.01 18.83 7.40
CA ALA A 28 -30.05 17.81 7.69
C ALA A 28 -29.03 17.80 6.55
N GLU A 29 -27.75 17.79 6.89
CA GLU A 29 -26.68 17.82 5.89
C GLU A 29 -26.78 16.57 5.04
N GLU A 30 -27.11 16.74 3.75
CA GLU A 30 -27.24 15.63 2.83
C GLU A 30 -25.86 15.19 2.38
N PHE A 31 -25.55 13.90 2.57
CA PHE A 31 -24.30 13.29 2.07
C PHE A 31 -24.41 12.96 0.58
N ASP A 32 -23.29 12.97 -0.13
CA ASP A 32 -23.26 12.50 -1.51
C ASP A 32 -23.41 10.98 -1.57
N VAL A 33 -22.73 10.26 -0.66
CA VAL A 33 -22.79 8.81 -0.51
C VAL A 33 -22.86 8.44 0.97
N LEU A 34 -23.75 7.49 1.30
CA LEU A 34 -23.79 6.85 2.60
C LEU A 34 -23.36 5.39 2.46
N LEU A 35 -22.28 5.01 3.12
CA LEU A 35 -21.88 3.61 3.24
C LEU A 35 -22.57 2.97 4.44
N THR A 36 -23.15 1.78 4.23
CA THR A 36 -23.91 1.04 5.25
C THR A 36 -23.58 -0.43 5.25
N ASN A 37 -24.00 -1.15 6.28
CA ASN A 37 -23.91 -2.62 6.37
C ASN A 37 -22.49 -3.14 6.15
N PHE A 38 -21.56 -2.71 7.02
CA PHE A 38 -20.17 -3.13 7.04
C PHE A 38 -19.67 -3.34 8.47
N GLU A 39 -18.60 -4.08 8.64
CA GLU A 39 -17.87 -4.22 9.89
C GLU A 39 -16.67 -3.25 9.88
N LEU A 40 -16.73 -2.20 10.72
CA LEU A 40 -15.68 -1.18 10.79
C LEU A 40 -14.52 -1.66 11.67
N HIS A 41 -13.33 -1.74 11.08
CA HIS A 41 -12.08 -2.02 11.79
C HIS A 41 -11.26 -0.72 11.92
N SER A 42 -11.46 -0.01 13.02
CA SER A 42 -10.72 1.23 13.33
C SER A 42 -10.36 1.25 14.80
N PRO A 43 -9.21 1.82 15.18
CA PRO A 43 -8.85 2.01 16.58
C PRO A 43 -9.88 2.80 17.39
N THR A 44 -10.69 3.62 16.71
CA THR A 44 -11.75 4.43 17.33
C THR A 44 -13.11 3.72 17.35
N ALA A 45 -13.25 2.58 16.69
CA ALA A 45 -14.48 1.78 16.63
C ALA A 45 -14.38 0.53 17.51
N ILE A 46 -13.75 0.65 18.68
CA ILE A 46 -13.64 -0.44 19.65
C ILE A 46 -15.00 -0.58 20.35
N PRO A 47 -15.64 -1.78 20.32
CA PRO A 47 -16.88 -2.02 21.05
C PRO A 47 -16.64 -1.81 22.55
N ASP A 48 -17.52 -1.05 23.22
CA ASP A 48 -17.46 -0.87 24.66
C ASP A 48 -17.74 -2.17 25.43
N LYS A 49 -18.31 -3.18 24.75
CA LYS A 49 -18.63 -4.50 25.33
C LYS A 49 -18.24 -5.65 24.41
N LEU A 50 -17.67 -6.66 25.00
CA LEU A 50 -17.32 -7.92 24.31
C LEU A 50 -18.59 -8.59 23.77
N GLY A 51 -18.71 -8.71 22.44
CA GLY A 51 -19.83 -9.39 21.77
C GLY A 51 -20.87 -8.48 21.12
N GLU A 52 -20.86 -7.18 21.36
CA GLU A 52 -21.68 -6.21 20.62
C GLU A 52 -20.91 -5.73 19.38
N ARG A 53 -21.53 -5.86 18.20
CA ARG A 53 -20.99 -5.26 16.96
C ARG A 53 -21.70 -3.95 16.72
N PRO A 54 -21.07 -2.80 16.98
CA PRO A 54 -21.69 -1.52 16.71
C PRO A 54 -21.96 -1.40 15.21
N GLN A 55 -23.18 -0.95 14.88
CA GLN A 55 -23.55 -0.67 13.50
C GLN A 55 -23.16 0.76 13.16
N PHE A 56 -22.27 0.91 12.20
CA PHE A 56 -21.83 2.20 11.71
C PHE A 56 -22.38 2.51 10.32
N SER A 57 -22.51 3.80 10.02
CA SER A 57 -22.56 4.31 8.66
C SER A 57 -21.48 5.37 8.47
N ILE A 58 -21.03 5.55 7.23
CA ILE A 58 -20.07 6.59 6.87
C ILE A 58 -20.70 7.50 5.82
N GLY A 59 -20.86 8.77 6.18
CA GLY A 59 -21.29 9.83 5.27
C GLY A 59 -20.10 10.44 4.53
N ILE A 60 -20.16 10.41 3.21
CA ILE A 60 -19.18 11.02 2.31
C ILE A 60 -19.79 12.25 1.68
N LYS A 61 -19.07 13.37 1.71
CA LYS A 61 -19.43 14.63 1.09
C LYS A 61 -18.20 15.26 0.44
N ASP A 62 -18.32 15.73 -0.78
CA ASP A 62 -17.24 16.35 -1.55
C ASP A 62 -15.98 15.48 -1.61
N GLY A 63 -16.15 14.15 -1.74
CA GLY A 63 -15.08 13.16 -1.80
C GLY A 63 -14.33 12.91 -0.48
N LYS A 64 -14.86 13.40 0.65
CA LYS A 64 -14.25 13.23 1.98
C LYS A 64 -15.21 12.52 2.93
N ILE A 65 -14.66 11.80 3.91
CA ILE A 65 -15.42 11.29 5.04
C ILE A 65 -15.85 12.50 5.88
N ALA A 66 -17.14 12.81 5.84
CA ALA A 66 -17.73 13.92 6.58
C ALA A 66 -18.18 13.48 7.97
N SER A 67 -18.67 12.23 8.11
CA SER A 67 -19.14 11.70 9.40
C SER A 67 -19.02 10.18 9.47
N ILE A 68 -18.77 9.67 10.67
CA ILE A 68 -18.90 8.24 11.04
C ILE A 68 -19.97 8.21 12.14
N ILE A 69 -21.07 7.54 11.89
CA ILE A 69 -22.26 7.55 12.75
C ILE A 69 -22.45 6.17 13.34
N ASP A 70 -22.54 6.10 14.67
CA ASP A 70 -22.87 4.90 15.43
C ASP A 70 -24.39 4.78 15.56
N HIS A 71 -24.94 3.65 15.14
CA HIS A 71 -26.37 3.33 15.21
C HIS A 71 -26.75 2.43 16.38
N SER A 72 -25.83 2.15 17.31
CA SER A 72 -26.09 1.30 18.50
C SER A 72 -27.24 1.82 19.36
N GLY A 73 -27.52 3.12 19.31
CA GLY A 73 -28.64 3.78 19.98
C GLY A 73 -29.97 3.77 19.23
N GLY A 74 -30.06 3.06 18.08
CA GLY A 74 -31.28 3.03 17.27
C GLY A 74 -31.51 4.29 16.41
N GLN A 75 -30.45 5.05 16.15
CA GLN A 75 -30.51 6.24 15.30
C GLN A 75 -30.83 5.85 13.84
N GLU A 76 -31.68 6.64 13.20
CA GLU A 76 -31.98 6.48 11.78
C GLU A 76 -30.77 6.89 10.91
N TYR A 77 -30.71 6.30 9.70
CA TYR A 77 -29.71 6.66 8.71
C TYR A 77 -29.97 8.09 8.18
N PRO A 78 -28.93 8.92 8.10
CA PRO A 78 -29.07 10.28 7.54
C PRO A 78 -29.40 10.26 6.04
N ALA A 79 -29.92 11.39 5.55
CA ALA A 79 -30.20 11.56 4.13
C ALA A 79 -28.89 11.57 3.30
N ALA A 80 -28.93 10.91 2.14
CA ALA A 80 -27.84 10.87 1.18
C ALA A 80 -28.38 10.79 -0.24
N LYS A 81 -27.65 11.34 -1.23
CA LYS A 81 -28.00 11.23 -2.65
C LYS A 81 -27.94 9.78 -3.14
N SER A 82 -27.02 8.99 -2.59
CA SER A 82 -26.94 7.55 -2.83
C SER A 82 -26.53 6.79 -1.58
N THR A 83 -27.02 5.55 -1.43
CA THR A 83 -26.64 4.65 -0.34
C THR A 83 -26.01 3.40 -0.92
N LEU A 84 -24.83 3.05 -0.44
CA LEU A 84 -24.09 1.85 -0.84
C LEU A 84 -24.01 0.88 0.35
N SER A 85 -24.70 -0.26 0.24
CA SER A 85 -24.53 -1.35 1.20
C SER A 85 -23.27 -2.15 0.85
N LEU A 86 -22.40 -2.37 1.83
CA LEU A 86 -21.19 -3.18 1.69
C LEU A 86 -21.43 -4.66 2.04
N ASN A 87 -22.71 -5.06 2.24
CA ASN A 87 -23.13 -6.46 2.41
C ASN A 87 -22.35 -7.23 3.48
N GLY A 88 -22.04 -6.58 4.60
CA GLY A 88 -21.30 -7.18 5.71
C GLY A 88 -19.79 -7.30 5.49
N GLN A 89 -19.25 -6.66 4.45
CA GLN A 89 -17.80 -6.65 4.22
C GLN A 89 -17.06 -5.86 5.32
N HIS A 90 -15.79 -6.20 5.50
CA HIS A 90 -14.91 -5.51 6.44
C HIS A 90 -14.40 -4.21 5.83
N LEU A 91 -14.49 -3.12 6.58
CA LEU A 91 -14.01 -1.80 6.18
C LEU A 91 -12.84 -1.38 7.08
N TYR A 92 -11.73 -1.06 6.46
CA TYR A 92 -10.52 -0.60 7.13
C TYR A 92 -10.16 0.82 6.68
N PRO A 93 -9.55 1.66 7.55
CA PRO A 93 -8.81 2.83 7.10
C PRO A 93 -7.73 2.43 6.10
N GLY A 94 -7.37 3.32 5.19
CA GLY A 94 -6.25 3.08 4.28
C GLY A 94 -4.99 2.71 5.06
N PHE A 95 -4.30 1.66 4.61
CA PHE A 95 -3.07 1.22 5.27
C PHE A 95 -1.94 2.23 5.02
N ILE A 96 -1.16 2.48 6.06
CA ILE A 96 0.06 3.28 6.00
C ILE A 96 1.23 2.35 6.28
N ASP A 97 2.06 2.11 5.27
CA ASP A 97 3.31 1.39 5.45
C ASP A 97 4.37 2.36 5.99
N ALA A 98 4.65 2.25 7.29
CA ALA A 98 5.63 3.09 7.96
C ALA A 98 7.08 2.58 7.79
N HIS A 99 7.29 1.42 7.17
CA HIS A 99 8.60 0.80 6.94
C HIS A 99 8.68 0.20 5.53
N GLY A 100 8.51 1.03 4.51
CA GLY A 100 8.56 0.60 3.11
C GLY A 100 9.94 0.85 2.48
N HIS A 101 10.48 -0.14 1.76
CA HIS A 101 11.69 -0.02 0.95
C HIS A 101 11.34 0.41 -0.48
N LEU A 102 10.70 1.57 -0.65
CA LEU A 102 10.17 2.03 -1.94
C LEU A 102 11.24 2.08 -3.04
N PHE A 103 12.43 2.58 -2.74
CA PHE A 103 13.54 2.60 -3.71
C PHE A 103 14.01 1.19 -4.09
N GLY A 104 14.07 0.26 -3.12
CA GLY A 104 14.36 -1.14 -3.37
C GLY A 104 13.33 -1.76 -4.30
N TYR A 105 12.06 -1.55 -4.04
CA TYR A 105 10.96 -2.03 -4.90
C TYR A 105 11.02 -1.42 -6.30
N ALA A 106 11.22 -0.11 -6.41
CA ALA A 106 11.34 0.56 -7.72
C ALA A 106 12.49 -0.03 -8.55
N ARG A 107 13.63 -0.35 -7.94
CA ARG A 107 14.74 -1.03 -8.61
C ARG A 107 14.35 -2.42 -9.10
N THR A 108 13.54 -3.18 -8.38
CA THR A 108 13.10 -4.51 -8.85
C THR A 108 12.25 -4.43 -10.13
N LEU A 109 11.56 -3.32 -10.38
CA LEU A 109 10.77 -3.12 -11.60
C LEU A 109 11.64 -2.85 -12.84
N SER A 110 12.90 -2.43 -12.65
CA SER A 110 13.87 -2.13 -13.71
C SER A 110 15.05 -3.11 -13.74
N THR A 111 14.95 -4.26 -13.09
CA THR A 111 15.99 -5.28 -13.04
C THR A 111 15.41 -6.66 -13.30
N VAL A 112 16.27 -7.63 -13.57
CA VAL A 112 15.84 -9.04 -13.72
C VAL A 112 15.38 -9.59 -12.38
N ASN A 113 14.09 -9.94 -12.27
CA ASN A 113 13.58 -10.60 -11.08
C ASN A 113 13.84 -12.12 -11.16
N LEU A 114 14.72 -12.63 -10.28
CA LEU A 114 15.09 -14.03 -10.18
C LEU A 114 14.47 -14.70 -8.94
N ILE A 115 13.67 -14.01 -8.16
CA ILE A 115 13.03 -14.57 -6.95
C ILE A 115 12.13 -15.74 -7.35
N GLY A 116 12.30 -16.86 -6.65
CA GLY A 116 11.53 -18.08 -6.88
C GLY A 116 11.86 -18.81 -8.18
N ALA A 117 13.00 -18.52 -8.83
CA ALA A 117 13.48 -19.33 -9.94
C ALA A 117 13.85 -20.73 -9.43
N ALA A 118 13.17 -21.77 -9.93
CA ALA A 118 13.32 -23.15 -9.49
C ALA A 118 14.58 -23.84 -10.04
N SER A 119 15.33 -23.17 -10.90
CA SER A 119 16.58 -23.70 -11.47
C SER A 119 17.47 -22.60 -12.02
N LYS A 120 18.75 -22.91 -12.18
CA LYS A 120 19.71 -22.07 -12.89
C LYS A 120 19.25 -21.77 -14.32
N GLN A 121 18.70 -22.76 -15.02
CA GLN A 121 18.19 -22.60 -16.37
C GLN A 121 17.03 -21.59 -16.44
N GLU A 122 16.16 -21.59 -15.46
CA GLU A 122 15.08 -20.59 -15.38
C GLU A 122 15.63 -19.17 -15.18
N CYS A 123 16.68 -19.00 -14.37
CA CYS A 123 17.37 -17.72 -14.25
C CYS A 123 17.87 -17.25 -15.62
N ILE A 124 18.52 -18.13 -16.38
CA ILE A 124 19.05 -17.82 -17.72
C ILE A 124 17.91 -17.42 -18.69
N GLU A 125 16.78 -18.09 -18.67
CA GLU A 125 15.63 -17.73 -19.53
C GLU A 125 15.01 -16.37 -19.14
N ARG A 126 14.95 -16.05 -17.86
CA ARG A 126 14.51 -14.73 -17.38
C ARG A 126 15.47 -13.63 -17.84
N ILE A 127 16.78 -13.87 -17.79
CA ILE A 127 17.81 -12.95 -18.30
C ILE A 127 17.65 -12.73 -19.81
N LYS A 128 17.50 -13.79 -20.61
CA LYS A 128 17.25 -13.70 -22.06
C LYS A 128 16.01 -12.86 -22.36
N THR A 129 14.95 -13.09 -21.60
CA THR A 129 13.68 -12.34 -21.77
C THR A 129 13.88 -10.86 -21.49
N TYR A 130 14.61 -10.54 -20.41
CA TYR A 130 14.93 -9.15 -20.05
C TYR A 130 15.75 -8.47 -21.14
N ILE A 131 16.82 -9.10 -21.63
CA ILE A 131 17.68 -8.53 -22.71
C ILE A 131 16.87 -8.29 -23.99
N ARG A 132 15.94 -9.17 -24.33
CA ARG A 132 15.07 -9.00 -25.50
C ARG A 132 14.14 -7.78 -25.38
N LEU A 133 13.68 -7.49 -24.16
CA LEU A 133 12.80 -6.34 -23.89
C LEU A 133 13.60 -5.04 -23.73
N HIS A 134 14.88 -5.14 -23.35
CA HIS A 134 15.79 -4.04 -23.10
C HIS A 134 17.09 -4.15 -23.93
N PRO A 135 17.02 -4.15 -25.28
CA PRO A 135 18.16 -4.44 -26.13
C PRO A 135 19.30 -3.42 -26.02
N ASN A 136 18.96 -2.18 -25.69
CA ASN A 136 19.92 -1.06 -25.63
C ASN A 136 20.63 -0.95 -24.27
N GLU A 137 20.21 -1.68 -23.27
CA GLU A 137 20.87 -1.66 -21.96
C GLU A 137 22.19 -2.44 -22.04
N GLU A 138 23.27 -1.82 -21.60
CA GLU A 138 24.61 -2.43 -21.53
C GLU A 138 24.74 -3.35 -20.31
N TRP A 139 24.10 -2.96 -19.20
CA TRP A 139 24.11 -3.72 -17.95
C TRP A 139 22.80 -4.48 -17.76
N VAL A 140 22.92 -5.74 -17.40
CA VAL A 140 21.82 -6.61 -16.99
C VAL A 140 21.98 -6.87 -15.51
N ILE A 141 21.26 -6.08 -14.72
CA ILE A 141 21.27 -6.20 -13.26
C ILE A 141 20.07 -7.02 -12.83
N GLY A 142 20.25 -7.95 -11.91
CA GLY A 142 19.18 -8.78 -11.39
C GLY A 142 19.37 -9.12 -9.92
N ARG A 143 18.32 -9.69 -9.32
CA ARG A 143 18.36 -10.15 -7.93
C ARG A 143 17.40 -11.31 -7.69
N GLY A 144 17.78 -12.14 -6.72
CA GLY A 144 16.85 -13.08 -6.10
C GLY A 144 17.09 -14.53 -6.48
N TRP A 145 18.21 -14.86 -7.14
CA TRP A 145 18.58 -16.27 -7.30
C TRP A 145 18.99 -16.87 -5.95
N ASP A 146 18.67 -18.16 -5.77
CA ASP A 146 19.12 -18.95 -4.64
C ASP A 146 19.33 -20.39 -5.10
N GLN A 147 20.59 -20.85 -5.05
CA GLN A 147 20.92 -22.23 -5.42
C GLN A 147 20.30 -23.26 -4.46
N ASN A 148 19.89 -22.84 -3.26
CA ASN A 148 19.24 -23.75 -2.31
C ASN A 148 17.82 -24.14 -2.74
N ASP A 149 17.19 -23.33 -3.60
CA ASP A 149 15.87 -23.61 -4.19
C ASP A 149 15.96 -24.54 -5.42
N TRP A 150 17.19 -24.82 -5.91
CA TRP A 150 17.40 -25.63 -7.11
C TRP A 150 17.59 -27.10 -6.78
N THR A 151 17.23 -27.96 -7.72
CA THR A 151 17.45 -29.40 -7.58
C THR A 151 18.95 -29.74 -7.37
N GLU A 152 19.81 -29.06 -8.14
CA GLU A 152 21.27 -29.13 -7.97
C GLU A 152 21.71 -27.95 -7.11
N GLN A 153 21.82 -28.13 -5.81
CA GLN A 153 22.17 -27.09 -4.83
C GLN A 153 23.65 -26.65 -4.93
N HIS A 154 24.07 -26.28 -6.15
CA HIS A 154 25.43 -25.81 -6.41
C HIS A 154 25.41 -24.36 -6.88
N TYR A 155 26.43 -23.61 -6.50
CA TYR A 155 26.63 -22.27 -7.06
C TYR A 155 26.72 -22.34 -8.58
N PRO A 156 26.14 -21.38 -9.28
CA PRO A 156 26.36 -21.22 -10.71
C PRO A 156 27.77 -20.73 -10.98
N SER A 157 28.19 -20.76 -12.24
CA SER A 157 29.53 -20.38 -12.67
C SER A 157 29.53 -19.25 -13.69
N VAL A 158 30.67 -18.66 -13.94
CA VAL A 158 30.88 -17.67 -15.01
C VAL A 158 30.48 -18.23 -16.38
N ASN A 159 30.74 -19.54 -16.62
CA ASN A 159 30.43 -20.19 -17.89
C ASN A 159 28.91 -20.31 -18.18
N ASP A 160 28.08 -20.38 -17.14
CA ASP A 160 26.64 -20.43 -17.30
C ASP A 160 26.07 -19.13 -17.93
N LEU A 161 26.81 -18.02 -17.84
CA LEU A 161 26.48 -16.74 -18.43
C LEU A 161 27.22 -16.43 -19.73
N ALA A 162 27.95 -17.40 -20.31
CA ALA A 162 28.78 -17.19 -21.50
C ALA A 162 27.98 -16.71 -22.73
N ALA A 163 26.70 -17.06 -22.81
CA ALA A 163 25.80 -16.60 -23.87
C ALA A 163 25.53 -15.08 -23.86
N PHE A 164 25.93 -14.37 -22.82
CA PHE A 164 25.69 -12.94 -22.63
C PHE A 164 26.99 -12.11 -22.68
N SER A 165 27.94 -12.52 -23.51
CA SER A 165 29.26 -11.88 -23.63
C SER A 165 29.25 -10.43 -24.11
N GLU A 166 28.14 -9.99 -24.74
CA GLU A 166 27.95 -8.62 -25.23
C GLU A 166 27.34 -7.67 -24.18
N LYS A 167 27.10 -8.16 -22.96
CA LYS A 167 26.49 -7.39 -21.87
C LYS A 167 27.29 -7.59 -20.58
N TYR A 168 27.19 -6.64 -19.67
CA TYR A 168 27.65 -6.81 -18.29
C TYR A 168 26.51 -7.40 -17.46
N VAL A 169 26.67 -8.61 -16.96
CA VAL A 169 25.63 -9.31 -16.17
C VAL A 169 26.05 -9.36 -14.71
N TYR A 170 25.23 -8.80 -13.83
CA TYR A 170 25.44 -8.78 -12.38
C TYR A 170 24.15 -9.16 -11.64
N LEU A 171 24.15 -10.31 -10.98
CA LEU A 171 22.96 -10.91 -10.39
C LEU A 171 23.18 -11.18 -8.91
N THR A 172 22.55 -10.40 -8.04
CA THR A 172 22.66 -10.56 -6.58
C THR A 172 21.82 -11.74 -6.09
N ARG A 173 22.37 -12.56 -5.19
CA ARG A 173 21.64 -13.63 -4.50
C ARG A 173 20.52 -13.04 -3.62
N ILE A 174 19.55 -13.86 -3.25
CA ILE A 174 18.37 -13.43 -2.50
C ILE A 174 18.73 -12.76 -1.17
N ASP A 175 19.75 -13.26 -0.46
CA ASP A 175 20.22 -12.75 0.83
C ASP A 175 21.13 -11.52 0.72
N GLY A 176 21.64 -11.21 -0.49
CA GLY A 176 22.52 -10.08 -0.72
C GLY A 176 24.00 -10.32 -0.33
N HIS A 177 24.40 -11.57 -0.10
CA HIS A 177 25.76 -11.95 0.28
C HIS A 177 26.56 -12.59 -0.84
N ALA A 178 26.03 -12.67 -2.05
CA ALA A 178 26.76 -13.14 -3.22
C ALA A 178 26.23 -12.51 -4.50
N ALA A 179 27.11 -12.23 -5.44
CA ALA A 179 26.76 -11.82 -6.79
C ALA A 179 27.31 -12.82 -7.81
N TRP A 180 26.48 -13.24 -8.76
CA TRP A 180 26.84 -14.03 -9.92
C TRP A 180 27.07 -13.11 -11.11
N VAL A 181 28.31 -13.12 -11.62
CA VAL A 181 28.73 -12.21 -12.70
C VAL A 181 29.31 -12.98 -13.89
N ASN A 182 29.21 -12.39 -15.07
CA ASN A 182 29.80 -12.95 -16.28
C ASN A 182 31.24 -12.48 -16.52
N GLN A 183 31.93 -13.08 -17.53
CA GLN A 183 33.29 -12.76 -17.86
C GLN A 183 33.52 -11.26 -18.20
N PRO A 184 32.66 -10.59 -18.98
CA PRO A 184 32.80 -9.15 -19.21
C PRO A 184 32.89 -8.29 -17.94
N VAL A 185 32.12 -8.63 -16.89
CA VAL A 185 32.24 -7.93 -15.60
C VAL A 185 33.59 -8.21 -14.95
N LEU A 186 34.02 -9.47 -14.90
CA LEU A 186 35.32 -9.83 -14.33
C LEU A 186 36.45 -9.09 -15.03
N ASP A 187 36.43 -9.05 -16.36
CA ASP A 187 37.46 -8.38 -17.18
C ASP A 187 37.46 -6.87 -16.94
N ALA A 188 36.30 -6.23 -16.95
CA ALA A 188 36.18 -4.79 -16.77
C ALA A 188 36.73 -4.29 -15.43
N PHE A 189 36.61 -5.12 -14.39
CA PHE A 189 37.11 -4.78 -13.05
C PHE A 189 38.41 -5.50 -12.69
N SER A 190 39.05 -6.19 -13.64
CA SER A 190 40.29 -6.94 -13.42
C SER A 190 40.22 -7.94 -12.27
N ILE A 191 39.09 -8.63 -12.15
CA ILE A 191 38.82 -9.60 -11.10
C ILE A 191 39.21 -11.00 -11.59
N THR A 192 40.00 -11.70 -10.80
CA THR A 192 40.41 -13.12 -11.03
C THR A 192 40.15 -13.93 -9.78
N ASN A 193 40.26 -15.25 -9.90
CA ASN A 193 40.16 -16.15 -8.72
C ASN A 193 41.30 -15.94 -7.70
N GLU A 194 42.40 -15.33 -8.10
CA GLU A 194 43.55 -14.98 -7.24
C GLU A 194 43.40 -13.61 -6.57
N THR A 195 42.41 -12.80 -7.00
CA THR A 195 42.12 -11.47 -6.41
C THR A 195 41.74 -11.66 -4.94
N LYS A 196 42.47 -11.03 -4.04
CA LYS A 196 42.23 -11.13 -2.59
C LYS A 196 41.45 -9.90 -2.11
N VAL A 197 40.41 -10.18 -1.36
CA VAL A 197 39.57 -9.17 -0.71
C VAL A 197 39.40 -9.57 0.76
N ASP A 198 39.72 -8.65 1.66
CA ASP A 198 39.53 -8.91 3.08
C ASP A 198 38.02 -9.02 3.40
N GLY A 199 37.63 -10.12 4.04
CA GLY A 199 36.22 -10.44 4.32
C GLY A 199 35.39 -10.76 3.07
N GLY A 200 36.01 -11.13 1.94
CA GLY A 200 35.35 -11.56 0.72
C GLY A 200 36.01 -12.82 0.09
N GLN A 201 35.28 -13.49 -0.79
CA GLN A 201 35.75 -14.62 -1.55
C GLN A 201 35.31 -14.51 -3.01
N ILE A 202 36.14 -14.98 -3.94
CA ILE A 202 35.85 -15.09 -5.36
C ILE A 202 35.93 -16.52 -5.78
N MET A 203 34.90 -17.00 -6.48
CA MET A 203 34.81 -18.40 -6.88
C MET A 203 34.07 -18.51 -8.22
N ASP A 204 34.79 -18.68 -9.31
CA ASP A 204 34.26 -18.98 -10.65
C ASP A 204 33.08 -18.08 -11.08
N GLY A 205 33.28 -16.77 -10.96
CA GLY A 205 32.24 -15.78 -11.30
C GLY A 205 31.22 -15.50 -10.18
N ILE A 206 31.45 -16.06 -8.99
CA ILE A 206 30.68 -15.69 -7.79
C ILE A 206 31.54 -14.77 -6.91
N LEU A 207 31.03 -13.60 -6.61
CA LEU A 207 31.62 -12.64 -5.68
C LEU A 207 30.85 -12.72 -4.36
N ILE A 208 31.54 -13.06 -3.26
CA ILE A 208 30.92 -13.31 -1.96
C ILE A 208 31.31 -12.19 -0.99
N ASP A 209 30.34 -11.68 -0.23
CA ASP A 209 30.48 -10.67 0.80
C ASP A 209 31.27 -9.43 0.29
N ASN A 210 32.37 -9.06 0.91
CA ASN A 210 33.15 -7.89 0.51
C ASN A 210 33.69 -7.95 -0.92
N ALA A 211 33.73 -9.10 -1.58
CA ALA A 211 34.12 -9.20 -2.99
C ALA A 211 33.12 -8.49 -3.93
N GLU A 212 31.86 -8.34 -3.53
CA GLU A 212 30.88 -7.57 -4.30
C GLU A 212 31.28 -6.10 -4.46
N THR A 213 32.04 -5.55 -3.51
CA THR A 213 32.49 -4.14 -3.54
C THR A 213 33.53 -3.85 -4.63
N LEU A 214 34.09 -4.88 -5.24
CA LEU A 214 35.02 -4.73 -6.39
C LEU A 214 34.29 -4.21 -7.63
N VAL A 215 32.96 -4.39 -7.73
CA VAL A 215 32.17 -3.96 -8.88
C VAL A 215 31.37 -2.72 -8.53
N THR A 216 31.59 -1.66 -9.30
CA THR A 216 30.77 -0.43 -9.19
C THR A 216 29.68 -0.48 -10.24
N LEU A 217 28.43 -0.65 -9.80
CA LEU A 217 27.27 -0.66 -10.68
C LEU A 217 26.96 0.75 -11.20
N PRO A 218 26.38 0.88 -12.41
CA PRO A 218 25.91 2.16 -12.93
C PRO A 218 24.82 2.75 -12.03
N LYS A 219 24.76 4.10 -12.02
CA LYS A 219 23.78 4.85 -11.22
C LYS A 219 22.43 4.92 -11.90
#